data_2bde988639cc1d33d99cc6cdc88f4c98
#
_entry.id   2bde988639cc1d33d99cc6cdc88f4c98
#
_cell.length_a   1.000
_cell.length_b   1.000
_cell.length_c   1.000
_cell.angle_alpha   90.00
_cell.angle_beta   90.00
_cell.angle_gamma   90.00
#
_symmetry.space_group_name_H-M   'P 1'
#
loop_
_entity.id
_entity.type
_entity.pdbx_description
1 polymer ?
#
loop_
_entity_poly.entity_id
_entity_poly.type
_entity_poly.pdbx_seq_one_letter_code
_entity_poly.pdbx_strand_id
1 'polypeptide(L)'
;NCDKPFLVIESAKKEYRSLALADKAQSLKVYTLGRPEYNCPEINPFFVQQGISLQTHIDFLKDLFNASFSFYGPMPYILEKCLQNIYRKRGWNLTLGYHPYFLGLNKKRLGADTLDAADIRSRYACKASKYLFPTMEDLKGEVKRYIEQEMTYEGEVAGNIKSAMLARLESLCSGSKGYMFNTRGRLDMSTLLNERAVF
;
A
#
# COMPACT_ATOMS: atom_id res chain seq x y z
N ASN A 1 17.95 -30.82 -0.26
CA ASN A 1 16.50 -30.87 -0.54
C ASN A 1 15.74 -30.04 0.49
N CYS A 2 15.56 -28.78 0.24
CA CYS A 2 14.70 -27.97 1.09
C CYS A 2 13.39 -27.74 0.35
N ASP A 3 12.37 -28.54 0.65
CA ASP A 3 10.98 -28.25 0.22
C ASP A 3 10.34 -27.10 1.01
N LYS A 4 11.16 -26.32 1.69
CA LYS A 4 10.70 -25.18 2.47
C LYS A 4 10.49 -23.96 1.56
N PRO A 5 9.41 -23.21 1.77
CA PRO A 5 9.24 -21.93 1.12
C PRO A 5 10.35 -20.95 1.55
N PHE A 6 10.72 -20.07 0.66
CA PHE A 6 11.69 -19.01 0.94
C PHE A 6 11.38 -17.78 0.10
N LEU A 7 11.72 -16.62 0.64
CA LEU A 7 11.67 -15.34 -0.04
C LEU A 7 13.07 -14.72 -0.01
N VAL A 8 13.58 -14.35 -1.18
CA VAL A 8 14.83 -13.62 -1.32
C VAL A 8 14.54 -12.24 -1.89
N ILE A 9 15.03 -11.21 -1.22
CA ILE A 9 15.00 -9.82 -1.70
C ILE A 9 16.43 -9.44 -2.06
N GLU A 10 16.68 -9.27 -3.36
CA GLU A 10 18.01 -9.02 -3.89
C GLU A 10 18.08 -7.58 -4.45
N SER A 11 18.77 -6.69 -3.76
CA SER A 11 18.82 -5.27 -4.09
C SER A 11 19.93 -4.88 -5.07
N ALA A 12 21.03 -5.64 -5.13
CA ALA A 12 22.23 -5.21 -5.84
C ALA A 12 22.73 -6.17 -6.92
N LYS A 13 22.48 -7.47 -6.76
CA LYS A 13 22.95 -8.51 -7.67
C LYS A 13 21.78 -9.22 -8.35
N LYS A 14 22.05 -10.10 -9.29
CA LYS A 14 21.03 -10.87 -10.02
C LYS A 14 21.31 -12.36 -9.97
N GLU A 15 22.06 -12.82 -8.97
CA GLU A 15 22.61 -14.17 -8.90
C GLU A 15 21.53 -15.20 -8.60
N TYR A 16 20.57 -14.86 -7.72
CA TYR A 16 19.51 -15.78 -7.31
C TYR A 16 18.51 -16.12 -8.44
N ARG A 17 18.46 -15.34 -9.51
CA ARG A 17 17.65 -15.68 -10.69
C ARG A 17 18.09 -16.96 -11.36
N SER A 18 19.37 -17.32 -11.24
CA SER A 18 19.91 -18.57 -11.76
C SER A 18 19.29 -19.80 -11.13
N LEU A 19 18.71 -19.67 -9.94
CA LEU A 19 17.96 -20.75 -9.29
C LEU A 19 16.76 -21.20 -10.12
N ALA A 20 16.17 -20.30 -10.92
CA ALA A 20 15.06 -20.66 -11.81
C ALA A 20 15.49 -21.69 -12.88
N LEU A 21 16.76 -21.69 -13.29
CA LEU A 21 17.30 -22.66 -14.24
C LEU A 21 17.47 -24.06 -13.60
N ALA A 22 17.67 -24.10 -12.29
CA ALA A 22 17.82 -25.35 -11.53
C ALA A 22 16.49 -25.88 -10.97
N ASP A 23 15.42 -25.05 -11.01
CA ASP A 23 14.09 -25.41 -10.49
C ASP A 23 13.32 -26.28 -11.48
N LYS A 24 13.53 -27.61 -11.37
CA LYS A 24 12.83 -28.61 -12.19
C LYS A 24 11.31 -28.61 -12.04
N ALA A 25 10.82 -28.13 -10.90
CA ALA A 25 9.38 -28.08 -10.61
C ALA A 25 8.73 -26.80 -11.12
N GLN A 26 9.51 -25.82 -11.62
CA GLN A 26 9.03 -24.48 -12.05
C GLN A 26 8.19 -23.78 -10.99
N SER A 27 8.51 -24.00 -9.73
CA SER A 27 7.79 -23.47 -8.58
C SER A 27 8.33 -22.10 -8.11
N LEU A 28 9.54 -21.73 -8.57
CA LEU A 28 10.20 -20.49 -8.22
C LEU A 28 9.57 -19.32 -8.98
N LYS A 29 9.03 -18.36 -8.25
CA LYS A 29 8.53 -17.10 -8.83
C LYS A 29 9.63 -16.04 -8.76
N VAL A 30 10.02 -15.51 -9.91
CA VAL A 30 10.98 -14.41 -10.00
C VAL A 30 10.23 -13.14 -10.36
N TYR A 31 10.37 -12.14 -9.51
CA TYR A 31 9.82 -10.79 -9.74
C TYR A 31 10.94 -9.82 -10.12
N THR A 32 10.63 -8.82 -10.93
CA THR A 32 11.58 -7.79 -11.33
C THR A 32 10.99 -6.42 -11.06
N LEU A 33 11.44 -5.80 -9.98
CA LEU A 33 10.95 -4.50 -9.57
C LEU A 33 11.28 -3.42 -10.62
N GLY A 34 10.30 -2.58 -10.92
CA GLY A 34 10.48 -1.46 -11.85
C GLY A 34 10.63 -1.83 -13.32
N ARG A 35 10.35 -3.05 -13.71
CA ARG A 35 10.43 -3.54 -15.08
C ARG A 35 9.10 -4.16 -15.51
N PRO A 36 8.12 -3.36 -15.97
CA PRO A 36 6.80 -3.84 -16.36
C PRO A 36 6.80 -4.91 -17.45
N GLU A 37 7.82 -4.92 -18.31
CA GLU A 37 8.03 -5.91 -19.37
C GLU A 37 8.39 -7.33 -18.85
N TYR A 38 8.75 -7.44 -17.59
CA TYR A 38 8.97 -8.69 -16.89
C TYR A 38 7.87 -8.90 -15.83
N ASN A 39 7.96 -9.95 -15.04
CA ASN A 39 7.03 -10.21 -13.94
C ASN A 39 7.22 -9.16 -12.81
N CYS A 40 6.69 -7.95 -13.05
CA CYS A 40 6.76 -6.84 -12.11
C CYS A 40 5.53 -6.86 -11.19
N PRO A 41 5.71 -6.87 -9.86
CA PRO A 41 4.59 -6.93 -8.95
C PRO A 41 3.86 -5.60 -8.86
N GLU A 42 2.55 -5.67 -8.73
CA GLU A 42 1.71 -4.53 -8.37
C GLU A 42 1.56 -4.48 -6.85
N ILE A 43 2.06 -3.42 -6.23
CA ILE A 43 2.11 -3.26 -4.77
C ILE A 43 1.39 -1.98 -4.40
N ASN A 44 0.10 -2.09 -4.06
CA ASN A 44 -0.61 -0.94 -3.49
C ASN A 44 -0.14 -0.73 -2.04
N PRO A 45 0.61 0.35 -1.72
CA PRO A 45 1.11 0.59 -0.36
C PRO A 45 -0.01 0.88 0.63
N PHE A 46 -1.20 1.25 0.15
CA PHE A 46 -2.37 1.54 0.99
C PHE A 46 -3.23 0.31 1.31
N PHE A 47 -2.81 -0.87 0.87
CA PHE A 47 -3.50 -2.09 1.22
C PHE A 47 -3.27 -2.44 2.69
N VAL A 48 -4.33 -2.33 3.51
CA VAL A 48 -4.30 -2.70 4.93
C VAL A 48 -4.45 -4.21 5.05
N GLN A 49 -3.45 -4.89 5.56
CA GLN A 49 -3.50 -6.34 5.73
C GLN A 49 -4.51 -6.75 6.81
N GLN A 50 -5.07 -7.94 6.65
CA GLN A 50 -5.94 -8.54 7.65
C GLN A 50 -5.23 -8.63 9.01
N GLY A 51 -5.91 -8.20 10.06
CA GLY A 51 -5.36 -8.20 11.43
C GLY A 51 -4.54 -6.96 11.80
N ILE A 52 -4.26 -6.07 10.85
CA ILE A 52 -3.59 -4.79 11.12
C ILE A 52 -4.65 -3.69 11.24
N SER A 53 -4.58 -2.89 12.30
CA SER A 53 -5.47 -1.73 12.43
C SER A 53 -5.08 -0.63 11.43
N LEU A 54 -6.07 0.15 11.00
CA LEU A 54 -5.81 1.26 10.08
C LEU A 54 -4.81 2.27 10.66
N GLN A 55 -4.87 2.55 11.97
CA GLN A 55 -3.94 3.49 12.60
C GLN A 55 -2.51 2.97 12.55
N THR A 56 -2.28 1.72 12.90
CA THR A 56 -0.96 1.08 12.81
C THR A 56 -0.40 1.14 11.39
N HIS A 57 -1.28 0.92 10.40
CA HIS A 57 -0.88 0.99 8.99
C HIS A 57 -0.53 2.42 8.55
N ILE A 58 -1.30 3.42 8.98
CA ILE A 58 -1.00 4.85 8.70
C ILE A 58 0.33 5.26 9.34
N ASP A 59 0.60 4.85 10.58
CA ASP A 59 1.86 5.15 11.27
C ASP A 59 3.05 4.53 10.52
N PHE A 60 2.92 3.28 10.08
CA PHE A 60 3.91 2.62 9.24
C PHE A 60 4.14 3.38 7.91
N LEU A 61 3.08 3.81 7.24
CA LEU A 61 3.21 4.60 6.01
C LEU A 61 3.92 5.94 6.25
N LYS A 62 3.60 6.63 7.35
CA LYS A 62 4.31 7.88 7.72
C LYS A 62 5.80 7.66 7.86
N ASP A 63 6.19 6.62 8.60
CA ASP A 63 7.60 6.30 8.81
C ASP A 63 8.29 5.93 7.50
N LEU A 64 7.63 5.14 6.65
CA LEU A 64 8.12 4.77 5.32
C LEU A 64 8.35 5.99 4.43
N PHE A 65 7.37 6.90 4.36
CA PHE A 65 7.49 8.13 3.57
C PHE A 65 8.54 9.07 4.13
N ASN A 66 8.64 9.21 5.45
CA ASN A 66 9.67 10.03 6.09
C ASN A 66 11.08 9.49 5.82
N ALA A 67 11.27 8.17 5.93
CA ALA A 67 12.55 7.53 5.63
C ALA A 67 12.94 7.67 4.15
N SER A 68 11.95 7.61 3.25
CA SER A 68 12.19 7.66 1.79
C SER A 68 12.43 9.08 1.27
N PHE A 69 11.81 10.10 1.87
CA PHE A 69 11.76 11.45 1.30
C PHE A 69 12.27 12.56 2.22
N SER A 70 12.67 12.21 3.43
CA SER A 70 13.18 13.19 4.42
C SER A 70 12.23 14.39 4.56
N PHE A 71 10.98 14.14 4.91
CA PHE A 71 10.00 15.21 5.13
C PHE A 71 10.42 16.10 6.30
N TYR A 72 10.18 17.39 6.20
CA TYR A 72 10.55 18.37 7.20
C TYR A 72 9.42 19.35 7.53
N GLY A 73 9.55 20.05 8.63
CA GLY A 73 8.57 21.04 9.08
C GLY A 73 7.17 20.44 9.21
N PRO A 74 6.14 21.02 8.60
CA PRO A 74 4.76 20.54 8.71
C PRO A 74 4.44 19.35 7.78
N MET A 75 5.35 18.92 6.89
CA MET A 75 5.07 17.88 5.90
C MET A 75 4.63 16.54 6.51
N PRO A 76 5.23 16.03 7.60
CA PRO A 76 4.76 14.79 8.23
C PRO A 76 3.33 14.88 8.74
N TYR A 77 2.95 16.03 9.30
CA TYR A 77 1.58 16.27 9.76
C TYR A 77 0.59 16.34 8.59
N ILE A 78 0.95 17.05 7.52
CA ILE A 78 0.13 17.13 6.30
C ILE A 78 -0.08 15.73 5.72
N LEU A 79 1.00 14.93 5.63
CA LEU A 79 0.93 13.57 5.14
C LEU A 79 -0.05 12.74 5.97
N GLU A 80 0.05 12.79 7.30
CA GLU A 80 -0.85 12.05 8.19
C GLU A 80 -2.32 12.43 7.97
N LYS A 81 -2.62 13.73 7.92
CA LYS A 81 -3.97 14.21 7.64
C LYS A 81 -4.50 13.73 6.29
N CYS A 82 -3.66 13.80 5.26
CA CYS A 82 -4.02 13.34 3.93
C CYS A 82 -4.24 11.82 3.89
N LEU A 83 -3.40 11.03 4.57
CA LEU A 83 -3.59 9.59 4.70
C LEU A 83 -4.93 9.27 5.37
N GLN A 84 -5.23 9.89 6.51
CA GLN A 84 -6.52 9.73 7.18
C GLN A 84 -7.69 10.07 6.26
N ASN A 85 -7.59 11.17 5.52
CA ASN A 85 -8.66 11.64 4.63
C ASN A 85 -8.91 10.70 3.46
N ILE A 86 -7.87 10.17 2.79
CA ILE A 86 -8.07 9.26 1.67
C ILE A 86 -8.72 7.94 2.09
N TYR A 87 -8.40 7.43 3.28
CA TYR A 87 -9.08 6.26 3.83
C TYR A 87 -10.53 6.57 4.20
N ARG A 88 -10.78 7.72 4.85
CA ARG A 88 -12.15 8.16 5.16
C ARG A 88 -13.01 8.29 3.91
N LYS A 89 -12.47 8.84 2.81
CA LYS A 89 -13.15 8.94 1.51
C LYS A 89 -13.48 7.58 0.90
N ARG A 90 -12.72 6.54 1.25
CA ARG A 90 -12.98 5.15 0.85
C ARG A 90 -13.90 4.40 1.81
N GLY A 91 -14.45 5.07 2.83
CA GLY A 91 -15.41 4.50 3.79
C GLY A 91 -14.79 3.82 5.00
N TRP A 92 -13.49 3.96 5.21
CA TRP A 92 -12.83 3.46 6.41
C TRP A 92 -13.23 4.27 7.64
N ASN A 93 -13.49 3.58 8.74
CA ASN A 93 -13.74 4.21 10.03
C ASN A 93 -12.43 4.31 10.81
N LEU A 94 -11.96 5.55 11.00
CA LEU A 94 -10.69 5.80 11.70
C LEU A 94 -10.74 5.42 13.17
N THR A 95 -11.89 5.58 13.81
CA THR A 95 -12.07 5.26 15.25
C THR A 95 -12.09 3.75 15.48
N LEU A 96 -12.79 3.01 14.62
CA LEU A 96 -12.82 1.55 14.70
C LEU A 96 -11.55 0.91 14.17
N GLY A 97 -10.78 1.63 13.34
CA GLY A 97 -9.56 1.12 12.71
C GLY A 97 -9.80 0.14 11.56
N TYR A 98 -11.05 0.01 11.08
CA TYR A 98 -11.44 -0.96 10.04
C TYR A 98 -12.46 -0.37 9.06
N HIS A 99 -12.56 -1.01 7.89
CA HIS A 99 -13.64 -0.75 6.96
C HIS A 99 -14.86 -1.61 7.29
N PRO A 100 -16.10 -1.04 7.36
CA PRO A 100 -17.31 -1.77 7.72
C PRO A 100 -17.58 -3.01 6.87
N TYR A 101 -17.19 -2.99 5.61
CA TYR A 101 -17.31 -4.13 4.71
C TYR A 101 -16.58 -5.37 5.25
N PHE A 102 -15.36 -5.22 5.79
CA PHE A 102 -14.58 -6.34 6.30
C PHE A 102 -15.12 -6.87 7.63
N LEU A 103 -15.77 -6.03 8.40
CA LEU A 103 -16.43 -6.44 9.65
C LEU A 103 -17.84 -7.03 9.44
N GLY A 104 -18.35 -7.07 8.20
CA GLY A 104 -19.69 -7.54 7.91
C GLY A 104 -20.80 -6.66 8.48
N LEU A 105 -20.47 -5.45 8.89
CA LEU A 105 -21.41 -4.46 9.39
C LEU A 105 -22.27 -3.91 8.24
N ASN A 106 -23.14 -4.76 7.71
CA ASN A 106 -24.25 -4.28 6.91
C ASN A 106 -25.35 -3.84 7.89
N LYS A 107 -26.05 -2.75 7.58
CA LYS A 107 -27.08 -2.07 8.39
C LYS A 107 -28.17 -2.97 9.01
N LYS A 108 -28.22 -4.25 8.69
CA LYS A 108 -29.21 -5.22 9.17
C LYS A 108 -28.71 -6.23 10.22
N ARG A 109 -27.43 -6.23 10.60
CA ARG A 109 -26.87 -7.16 11.59
C ARG A 109 -26.18 -6.41 12.73
N LEU A 110 -26.95 -5.67 13.50
CA LEU A 110 -26.51 -5.11 14.79
C LEU A 110 -26.84 -6.08 15.95
N GLY A 111 -26.97 -7.34 15.68
CA GLY A 111 -27.21 -8.35 16.70
C GLY A 111 -26.30 -9.54 16.46
N ALA A 112 -25.34 -9.71 17.37
CA ALA A 112 -24.55 -10.89 17.65
C ALA A 112 -24.19 -11.78 16.45
N ASP A 113 -22.98 -11.82 16.12
CA ASP A 113 -22.11 -12.95 15.86
C ASP A 113 -20.85 -12.37 15.27
N THR A 114 -19.77 -12.52 16.00
CA THR A 114 -18.41 -12.24 15.50
C THR A 114 -18.23 -12.94 14.15
N LEU A 115 -17.93 -12.16 13.11
CA LEU A 115 -17.57 -12.75 11.82
C LEU A 115 -16.47 -13.78 12.04
N ASP A 116 -16.67 -14.96 11.50
CA ASP A 116 -15.63 -15.98 11.47
C ASP A 116 -14.42 -15.45 10.67
N ALA A 117 -13.23 -15.83 11.09
CA ALA A 117 -11.98 -15.49 10.43
C ALA A 117 -11.96 -15.92 8.94
N ALA A 118 -12.72 -16.96 8.59
CA ALA A 118 -12.91 -17.42 7.22
C ALA A 118 -13.73 -16.41 6.40
N ASP A 119 -14.78 -15.82 6.95
CA ASP A 119 -15.59 -14.80 6.30
C ASP A 119 -14.78 -13.53 6.05
N ILE A 120 -13.97 -13.11 7.00
CA ILE A 120 -13.09 -11.95 6.86
C ILE A 120 -12.09 -12.21 5.73
N ARG A 121 -11.44 -13.37 5.71
CA ARG A 121 -10.50 -13.74 4.63
C ARG A 121 -11.17 -13.74 3.27
N SER A 122 -12.37 -14.31 3.16
CA SER A 122 -13.16 -14.33 1.94
C SER A 122 -13.44 -12.91 1.42
N ARG A 123 -13.78 -11.97 2.31
CA ARG A 123 -14.02 -10.57 1.95
C ARG A 123 -12.76 -9.85 1.47
N TYR A 124 -11.61 -10.10 2.11
CA TYR A 124 -10.33 -9.60 1.66
C TYR A 124 -9.94 -10.20 0.29
N ALA A 125 -10.21 -11.46 0.05
CA ALA A 125 -9.93 -12.15 -1.21
C ALA A 125 -10.86 -11.70 -2.37
N CYS A 126 -12.00 -11.09 -2.07
CA CYS A 126 -12.94 -10.62 -3.08
C CYS A 126 -12.29 -9.58 -4.01
N LYS A 127 -12.43 -9.78 -5.34
CA LYS A 127 -11.86 -8.87 -6.35
C LYS A 127 -12.35 -7.43 -6.19
N ALA A 128 -13.57 -7.22 -5.71
CA ALA A 128 -14.14 -5.90 -5.48
C ALA A 128 -13.50 -5.17 -4.29
N SER A 129 -12.91 -5.88 -3.33
CA SER A 129 -12.31 -5.29 -2.14
C SER A 129 -11.16 -4.31 -2.46
N LYS A 130 -10.47 -4.50 -3.59
CA LYS A 130 -9.39 -3.61 -4.02
C LYS A 130 -9.82 -2.15 -4.20
N TYR A 131 -11.10 -1.88 -4.44
CA TYR A 131 -11.63 -0.53 -4.59
C TYR A 131 -11.88 0.18 -3.26
N LEU A 132 -11.81 -0.53 -2.15
CA LEU A 132 -11.92 0.02 -0.79
C LEU A 132 -10.61 0.64 -0.30
N PHE A 133 -9.52 0.41 -1.01
CA PHE A 133 -8.21 0.96 -0.68
C PHE A 133 -7.89 2.16 -1.58
N PRO A 134 -7.25 3.21 -1.02
CA PRO A 134 -6.76 4.33 -1.81
C PRO A 134 -5.65 3.91 -2.79
N THR A 135 -5.29 4.83 -3.67
CA THR A 135 -4.13 4.73 -4.56
C THR A 135 -3.14 5.87 -4.30
N MET A 136 -1.97 5.82 -4.90
CA MET A 136 -0.98 6.91 -4.82
C MET A 136 -1.52 8.20 -5.43
N GLU A 137 -2.30 8.11 -6.50
CA GLU A 137 -2.96 9.26 -7.12
C GLU A 137 -4.01 9.89 -6.18
N ASP A 138 -4.75 9.06 -5.42
CA ASP A 138 -5.68 9.57 -4.40
C ASP A 138 -4.92 10.40 -3.33
N LEU A 139 -3.74 9.93 -2.90
CA LEU A 139 -2.90 10.67 -1.94
C LEU A 139 -2.37 11.97 -2.54
N LYS A 140 -1.84 11.93 -3.75
CA LYS A 140 -1.34 13.13 -4.45
C LYS A 140 -2.43 14.18 -4.59
N GLY A 141 -3.61 13.78 -5.03
CA GLY A 141 -4.77 14.67 -5.16
C GLY A 141 -5.21 15.26 -3.82
N GLU A 142 -5.19 14.46 -2.76
CA GLU A 142 -5.56 14.92 -1.42
C GLU A 142 -4.53 15.90 -0.84
N VAL A 143 -3.24 15.66 -1.02
CA VAL A 143 -2.17 16.59 -0.58
C VAL A 143 -2.33 17.93 -1.29
N LYS A 144 -2.58 17.93 -2.60
CA LYS A 144 -2.83 19.15 -3.34
C LYS A 144 -4.03 19.92 -2.77
N ARG A 145 -5.16 19.24 -2.60
CA ARG A 145 -6.40 19.83 -2.06
C ARG A 145 -6.19 20.38 -0.65
N TYR A 146 -5.57 19.60 0.23
CA TYR A 146 -5.35 19.97 1.62
C TYR A 146 -4.52 21.25 1.75
N ILE A 147 -3.41 21.35 1.00
CA ILE A 147 -2.55 22.52 1.03
C ILE A 147 -3.26 23.75 0.44
N GLU A 148 -4.08 23.59 -0.60
CA GLU A 148 -4.78 24.69 -1.24
C GLU A 148 -6.00 25.20 -0.44
N GLN A 149 -6.63 24.34 0.35
CA GLN A 149 -7.93 24.65 0.96
C GLN A 149 -7.93 24.69 2.48
N GLU A 150 -7.03 23.95 3.13
CA GLU A 150 -7.06 23.77 4.59
C GLU A 150 -5.84 24.33 5.31
N MET A 151 -4.74 24.61 4.59
CA MET A 151 -3.56 25.19 5.24
C MET A 151 -3.74 26.69 5.46
N THR A 152 -3.40 27.11 6.69
CA THR A 152 -3.37 28.52 7.07
C THR A 152 -2.09 29.26 6.65
N TYR A 153 -1.11 28.51 6.14
CA TYR A 153 0.13 29.12 5.62
C TYR A 153 -0.15 29.75 4.26
N GLU A 154 0.18 31.03 4.13
CA GLU A 154 0.03 31.79 2.90
C GLU A 154 1.38 32.08 2.25
N GLY A 155 1.37 32.34 0.95
CA GLY A 155 2.51 32.81 0.21
C GLY A 155 3.54 31.75 -0.14
N GLU A 156 4.81 32.14 -0.14
CA GLU A 156 5.93 31.35 -0.63
C GLU A 156 6.16 30.04 0.14
N VAL A 157 5.93 30.05 1.44
CA VAL A 157 6.11 28.87 2.31
C VAL A 157 5.15 27.74 1.92
N ALA A 158 3.87 28.05 1.74
CA ALA A 158 2.87 27.08 1.29
C ALA A 158 3.20 26.54 -0.11
N GLY A 159 3.65 27.42 -1.02
CA GLY A 159 4.08 27.05 -2.36
C GLY A 159 5.26 26.08 -2.36
N ASN A 160 6.26 26.33 -1.53
CA ASN A 160 7.45 25.48 -1.39
C ASN A 160 7.10 24.09 -0.81
N ILE A 161 6.28 24.04 0.24
CA ILE A 161 5.79 22.78 0.83
C ILE A 161 5.01 21.97 -0.20
N LYS A 162 4.07 22.61 -0.90
CA LYS A 162 3.25 22.00 -1.95
C LYS A 162 4.11 21.40 -3.05
N SER A 163 5.00 22.20 -3.61
CA SER A 163 5.87 21.76 -4.71
C SER A 163 6.77 20.60 -4.30
N ALA A 164 7.35 20.68 -3.09
CA ALA A 164 8.22 19.64 -2.58
C ALA A 164 7.47 18.32 -2.31
N MET A 165 6.27 18.35 -1.75
CA MET A 165 5.47 17.16 -1.51
C MET A 165 4.95 16.55 -2.81
N LEU A 166 4.39 17.38 -3.71
CA LEU A 166 3.85 16.89 -4.97
C LEU A 166 4.91 16.29 -5.88
N ALA A 167 6.11 16.89 -5.96
CA ALA A 167 7.20 16.32 -6.75
C ALA A 167 7.61 14.91 -6.28
N ARG A 168 7.64 14.69 -4.96
CA ARG A 168 7.95 13.38 -4.38
C ARG A 168 6.86 12.35 -4.69
N LEU A 169 5.60 12.72 -4.51
CA LEU A 169 4.46 11.83 -4.80
C LEU A 169 4.33 11.56 -6.30
N GLU A 170 4.57 12.57 -7.16
CA GLU A 170 4.57 12.40 -8.62
C GLU A 170 5.58 11.34 -9.06
N SER A 171 6.75 11.31 -8.44
CA SER A 171 7.77 10.29 -8.73
C SER A 171 7.30 8.85 -8.47
N LEU A 172 6.30 8.66 -7.59
CA LEU A 172 5.69 7.37 -7.29
C LEU A 172 4.43 7.09 -8.12
N CYS A 173 3.89 8.10 -8.82
CA CYS A 173 2.74 7.95 -9.69
C CYS A 173 3.12 7.66 -11.15
N SER A 174 4.37 7.92 -11.54
CA SER A 174 4.81 7.91 -12.93
C SER A 174 5.85 6.82 -13.21
N GLY A 175 5.98 6.47 -14.48
CA GLY A 175 6.95 5.50 -14.97
C GLY A 175 6.83 4.14 -14.33
N SER A 176 7.93 3.42 -14.20
CA SER A 176 7.98 2.08 -13.64
C SER A 176 7.57 2.02 -12.16
N LYS A 177 7.84 3.08 -11.39
CA LYS A 177 7.35 3.19 -10.02
C LYS A 177 5.83 3.35 -9.97
N GLY A 178 5.26 4.15 -10.88
CA GLY A 178 3.81 4.31 -11.00
C GLY A 178 3.12 2.98 -11.33
N TYR A 179 3.70 2.18 -12.22
CA TYR A 179 3.20 0.84 -12.49
C TYR A 179 3.12 -0.02 -11.22
N MET A 180 4.16 0.03 -10.38
CA MET A 180 4.23 -0.76 -9.16
C MET A 180 3.31 -0.23 -8.04
N PHE A 181 3.32 1.08 -7.80
CA PHE A 181 2.76 1.66 -6.58
C PHE A 181 1.44 2.41 -6.80
N ASN A 182 1.19 2.97 -7.99
CA ASN A 182 -0.06 3.65 -8.29
C ASN A 182 -1.07 2.69 -8.92
N THR A 183 -1.37 1.64 -8.20
CA THR A 183 -2.20 0.52 -8.66
C THR A 183 -3.27 0.16 -7.64
N ARG A 184 -4.27 -0.58 -8.07
CA ARG A 184 -5.21 -1.30 -7.20
C ARG A 184 -4.85 -2.78 -7.05
N GLY A 185 -3.80 -3.21 -7.72
CA GLY A 185 -3.21 -4.52 -7.54
C GLY A 185 -2.63 -4.69 -6.14
N ARG A 186 -2.52 -5.91 -5.71
CA ARG A 186 -1.88 -6.24 -4.44
C ARG A 186 -1.03 -7.47 -4.61
N LEU A 187 0.14 -7.40 -4.08
CA LEU A 187 0.95 -8.56 -3.83
C LEU A 187 0.50 -9.17 -2.49
N ASP A 188 0.05 -10.40 -2.52
CA ASP A 188 -0.32 -11.09 -1.28
C ASP A 188 0.95 -11.59 -0.59
N MET A 189 1.37 -10.84 0.43
CA MET A 189 2.57 -11.19 1.20
C MET A 189 2.45 -12.53 1.92
N SER A 190 1.24 -12.95 2.31
CA SER A 190 1.05 -14.26 2.94
C SER A 190 1.29 -15.39 1.94
N THR A 191 0.85 -15.21 0.71
CA THR A 191 1.12 -16.17 -0.38
C THR A 191 2.61 -16.20 -0.71
N LEU A 192 3.26 -15.04 -0.80
CA LEU A 192 4.70 -14.95 -1.08
C LEU A 192 5.58 -15.63 -0.03
N LEU A 193 5.25 -15.48 1.25
CA LEU A 193 5.99 -16.10 2.34
C LEU A 193 5.83 -17.62 2.38
N ASN A 194 4.76 -18.15 1.76
CA ASN A 194 4.49 -19.60 1.68
C ASN A 194 4.88 -20.21 0.32
N GLU A 195 5.45 -19.42 -0.58
CA GLU A 195 5.95 -19.85 -1.88
C GLU A 195 7.47 -19.68 -1.96
N ARG A 196 8.05 -20.11 -3.09
CA ARG A 196 9.45 -19.82 -3.41
C ARG A 196 9.49 -18.60 -4.33
N ALA A 197 10.01 -17.50 -3.84
CA ALA A 197 10.04 -16.25 -4.58
C ALA A 197 11.38 -15.52 -4.47
N VAL A 198 11.77 -14.84 -5.54
CA VAL A 198 12.92 -13.93 -5.63
C VAL A 198 12.46 -12.59 -6.19
N PHE A 199 12.86 -11.50 -5.53
CA PHE A 199 12.64 -10.13 -5.95
C PHE A 199 13.91 -9.45 -6.39
#